data_a59959a32917cddd23ac024b05e593e5
#
_entry.id   a59959a32917cddd23ac024b05e593e5
#
_cell.length_a   1.000
_cell.length_b   1.000
_cell.length_c   1.000
_cell.angle_alpha   90.00
_cell.angle_beta   90.00
_cell.angle_gamma   90.00
#
_symmetry.space_group_name_H-M   'P 1'
#
loop_
_entity.id
_entity.type
_entity.pdbx_description
1 polymer ?
#
loop_
_entity_poly.entity_id
_entity_poly.type
_entity_poly.pdbx_seq_one_letter_code
_entity_poly.pdbx_strand_id
1 'polypeptide(L)'
;MNKQRLVVITGTSGVGKSTLARKINSEIGFHNVTSTDTIREVLRTREDLAGEGALHRSSFENAGSSAVENWKETVEILSEGISSVIFRAKEKIIDLIIEGVHFFPTKKIISDWKGSGGIALGIVLYVENLDSHIEMISNREKHNGKKVEHYLKNIDRIRDI
;
A
#
# COMPACT_ATOMS: atom_id res chain seq x y z
N MET A 1 -17.26 20.00 -15.77
CA MET A 1 -16.91 19.45 -14.43
C MET A 1 -15.66 18.59 -14.56
N ASN A 2 -14.65 18.82 -13.73
CA ASN A 2 -13.49 17.93 -13.70
C ASN A 2 -13.91 16.55 -13.17
N LYS A 3 -13.53 15.50 -13.88
CA LYS A 3 -13.78 14.12 -13.43
C LYS A 3 -12.91 13.81 -12.23
N GLN A 4 -13.51 13.23 -11.21
CA GLN A 4 -12.83 12.73 -10.02
C GLN A 4 -11.79 11.65 -10.35
N ARG A 5 -10.61 11.74 -9.74
CA ARG A 5 -9.47 10.87 -10.06
C ARG A 5 -9.11 9.94 -8.90
N LEU A 6 -8.84 8.67 -9.22
CA LEU A 6 -8.29 7.69 -8.30
C LEU A 6 -7.00 7.10 -8.88
N VAL A 7 -5.93 7.09 -8.09
CA VAL A 7 -4.72 6.32 -8.40
C VAL A 7 -4.47 5.35 -7.25
N VAL A 8 -4.38 4.07 -7.58
CA VAL A 8 -4.00 2.99 -6.65
C VAL A 8 -2.61 2.53 -7.02
N ILE A 9 -1.67 2.59 -6.05
CA ILE A 9 -0.28 2.16 -6.27
C ILE A 9 0.04 1.04 -5.28
N THR A 10 0.30 -0.15 -5.79
CA THR A 10 0.69 -1.30 -4.97
C THR A 10 2.03 -1.89 -5.39
N GLY A 11 2.52 -2.84 -4.63
CA GLY A 11 3.80 -3.52 -4.80
C GLY A 11 4.46 -3.73 -3.45
N THR A 12 5.47 -4.58 -3.41
CA THR A 12 6.15 -4.96 -2.17
C THR A 12 6.93 -3.80 -1.51
N SER A 13 7.56 -4.08 -0.37
CA SER A 13 8.37 -3.08 0.36
C SER A 13 9.60 -2.65 -0.46
N GLY A 14 9.91 -1.36 -0.47
CA GLY A 14 11.13 -0.83 -1.08
C GLY A 14 11.07 -0.52 -2.58
N VAL A 15 9.97 -0.78 -3.28
CA VAL A 15 9.84 -0.59 -4.74
C VAL A 15 9.51 0.86 -5.17
N GLY A 16 9.44 1.82 -4.25
CA GLY A 16 9.26 3.23 -4.60
C GLY A 16 7.82 3.75 -4.67
N LYS A 17 6.82 3.03 -4.14
CA LYS A 17 5.40 3.44 -4.13
C LYS A 17 5.16 4.85 -3.64
N SER A 18 5.62 5.16 -2.43
CA SER A 18 5.42 6.48 -1.80
C SER A 18 6.18 7.60 -2.54
N THR A 19 7.31 7.26 -3.18
CA THR A 19 8.05 8.21 -4.03
C THR A 19 7.25 8.54 -5.29
N LEU A 20 6.69 7.52 -5.95
CA LEU A 20 5.83 7.71 -7.11
C LEU A 20 4.55 8.49 -6.76
N ALA A 21 3.90 8.14 -5.64
CA ALA A 21 2.71 8.84 -5.17
C ALA A 21 2.96 10.34 -4.95
N ARG A 22 4.07 10.68 -4.28
CA ARG A 22 4.48 12.07 -4.07
C ARG A 22 4.77 12.79 -5.38
N LYS A 23 5.46 12.13 -6.32
CA LYS A 23 5.79 12.71 -7.63
C LYS A 23 4.53 12.99 -8.43
N ILE A 24 3.60 12.03 -8.53
CA ILE A 24 2.30 12.24 -9.19
C ILE A 24 1.57 13.42 -8.53
N ASN A 25 1.53 13.46 -7.19
CA ASN A 25 0.85 14.54 -6.48
C ASN A 25 1.48 15.92 -6.75
N SER A 26 2.81 16.00 -6.80
CA SER A 26 3.50 17.27 -7.06
C SER A 26 3.29 17.81 -8.47
N GLU A 27 3.09 16.92 -9.45
CA GLU A 27 2.95 17.32 -10.86
C GLU A 27 1.49 17.58 -11.28
N ILE A 28 0.55 16.81 -10.75
CA ILE A 28 -0.84 16.84 -11.23
C ILE A 28 -1.80 17.39 -10.17
N GLY A 29 -1.42 17.36 -8.89
CA GLY A 29 -2.23 17.78 -7.76
C GLY A 29 -3.38 16.80 -7.48
N PHE A 30 -3.38 16.23 -6.28
CA PHE A 30 -4.48 15.44 -5.75
C PHE A 30 -4.90 16.02 -4.40
N HIS A 31 -6.17 15.93 -4.06
CA HIS A 31 -6.66 16.42 -2.78
C HIS A 31 -6.12 15.59 -1.61
N ASN A 32 -6.06 14.26 -1.80
CA ASN A 32 -5.59 13.35 -0.75
C ASN A 32 -4.57 12.34 -1.29
N VAL A 33 -3.54 12.11 -0.49
CA VAL A 33 -2.60 11.00 -0.64
C VAL A 33 -2.63 10.20 0.66
N THR A 34 -2.98 8.92 0.59
CA THR A 34 -3.15 8.05 1.76
C THR A 34 -2.32 6.78 1.59
N SER A 35 -1.58 6.43 2.64
CA SER A 35 -0.86 5.16 2.72
C SER A 35 -1.71 4.09 3.42
N THR A 36 -1.66 2.84 2.96
CA THR A 36 -2.28 1.72 3.67
C THR A 36 -1.62 1.46 5.03
N ASP A 37 -0.34 1.84 5.19
CA ASP A 37 0.33 1.79 6.49
C ASP A 37 -0.32 2.75 7.50
N THR A 38 -0.76 3.94 7.08
CA THR A 38 -1.51 4.86 7.95
C THR A 38 -2.83 4.24 8.40
N ILE A 39 -3.56 3.59 7.50
CA ILE A 39 -4.81 2.90 7.84
C ILE A 39 -4.53 1.78 8.86
N ARG A 40 -3.46 1.02 8.64
CA ARG A 40 -3.02 -0.04 9.54
C ARG A 40 -2.70 0.50 10.95
N GLU A 41 -1.96 1.59 11.07
CA GLU A 41 -1.66 2.20 12.37
C GLU A 41 -2.94 2.64 13.10
N VAL A 42 -3.92 3.19 12.39
CA VAL A 42 -5.23 3.52 12.98
C VAL A 42 -5.95 2.28 13.48
N LEU A 43 -5.97 1.18 12.70
CA LEU A 43 -6.63 -0.06 13.10
C LEU A 43 -5.95 -0.74 14.29
N ARG A 44 -4.64 -0.58 14.47
CA ARG A 44 -3.90 -1.07 15.66
C ARG A 44 -4.38 -0.48 16.97
N THR A 45 -5.04 0.66 16.97
CA THR A 45 -5.56 1.30 18.18
C THR A 45 -6.90 0.73 18.63
N ARG A 46 -7.53 -0.13 17.82
CA ARG A 46 -8.82 -0.75 18.15
C ARG A 46 -8.62 -1.94 19.08
N GLU A 47 -9.28 -1.91 20.21
CA GLU A 47 -9.19 -2.97 21.24
C GLU A 47 -9.74 -4.32 20.76
N ASP A 48 -10.80 -4.30 19.93
CA ASP A 48 -11.38 -5.49 19.33
C ASP A 48 -10.47 -6.19 18.32
N LEU A 49 -9.45 -5.50 17.81
CA LEU A 49 -8.42 -6.03 16.92
C LEU A 49 -7.07 -6.25 17.60
N ALA A 50 -6.96 -6.06 18.91
CA ALA A 50 -5.68 -6.18 19.63
C ALA A 50 -5.05 -7.57 19.54
N GLY A 51 -5.85 -8.62 19.34
CA GLY A 51 -5.41 -10.00 19.13
C GLY A 51 -4.99 -10.34 17.68
N GLU A 52 -5.22 -9.45 16.73
CA GLU A 52 -4.97 -9.69 15.32
C GLU A 52 -3.48 -9.57 14.98
N GLY A 53 -2.76 -10.68 15.06
CA GLY A 53 -1.32 -10.74 14.82
C GLY A 53 -0.88 -10.15 13.48
N ALA A 54 -1.72 -10.26 12.44
CA ALA A 54 -1.44 -9.71 11.12
C ALA A 54 -1.28 -8.18 11.11
N LEU A 55 -1.97 -7.45 11.99
CA LEU A 55 -1.80 -5.99 12.13
C LEU A 55 -0.42 -5.62 12.70
N HIS A 56 0.19 -6.50 13.50
CA HIS A 56 1.42 -6.23 14.23
C HIS A 56 2.68 -6.79 13.55
N ARG A 57 2.54 -7.81 12.69
CA ARG A 57 3.65 -8.36 11.89
C ARG A 57 3.96 -7.46 10.71
N SER A 58 5.23 -7.41 10.28
CA SER A 58 5.59 -6.84 8.98
C SER A 58 4.97 -7.67 7.85
N SER A 59 4.60 -7.04 6.73
CA SER A 59 3.94 -7.73 5.61
C SER A 59 4.71 -8.93 5.06
N PHE A 60 6.02 -8.97 5.27
CA PHE A 60 6.94 -10.03 4.83
C PHE A 60 7.33 -11.03 5.95
N GLU A 61 6.79 -10.90 7.16
CA GLU A 61 6.93 -11.92 8.19
C GLU A 61 6.03 -13.11 7.89
N ASN A 62 6.44 -14.30 8.31
CA ASN A 62 5.63 -15.49 8.10
C ASN A 62 4.43 -15.51 9.07
N ALA A 63 3.26 -15.85 8.53
CA ALA A 63 2.15 -16.36 9.30
C ALA A 63 1.93 -17.81 8.84
N GLY A 64 2.01 -18.75 9.75
CA GLY A 64 1.92 -20.16 9.37
C GLY A 64 3.07 -20.57 8.43
N SER A 65 2.77 -20.89 7.17
CA SER A 65 3.74 -21.45 6.22
C SER A 65 4.48 -20.41 5.40
N SER A 66 3.95 -19.18 5.19
CA SER A 66 4.56 -18.24 4.26
C SER A 66 4.30 -16.75 4.56
N ALA A 67 5.17 -15.90 4.00
CA ALA A 67 4.97 -14.45 4.00
C ALA A 67 3.72 -14.04 3.18
N VAL A 68 3.41 -14.79 2.14
CA VAL A 68 2.23 -14.54 1.28
C VAL A 68 0.93 -14.73 2.07
N GLU A 69 0.85 -15.74 2.95
CA GLU A 69 -0.31 -15.94 3.82
C GLU A 69 -0.48 -14.77 4.79
N ASN A 70 0.58 -14.37 5.47
CA ASN A 70 0.55 -13.20 6.35
C ASN A 70 0.13 -11.93 5.59
N TRP A 71 0.65 -11.72 4.39
CA TRP A 71 0.26 -10.59 3.56
C TRP A 71 -1.24 -10.63 3.21
N LYS A 72 -1.77 -11.80 2.82
CA LYS A 72 -3.21 -11.98 2.54
C LYS A 72 -4.08 -11.68 3.76
N GLU A 73 -3.74 -12.21 4.93
CA GLU A 73 -4.43 -11.91 6.19
C GLU A 73 -4.44 -10.40 6.47
N THR A 74 -3.30 -9.74 6.30
CA THR A 74 -3.20 -8.29 6.52
C THR A 74 -4.04 -7.51 5.52
N VAL A 75 -4.05 -7.91 4.24
CA VAL A 75 -4.91 -7.29 3.21
C VAL A 75 -6.39 -7.45 3.56
N GLU A 76 -6.80 -8.62 4.03
CA GLU A 76 -8.19 -8.89 4.42
C GLU A 76 -8.63 -8.00 5.59
N ILE A 77 -7.84 -7.94 6.66
CA ILE A 77 -8.14 -7.10 7.83
C ILE A 77 -8.21 -5.60 7.45
N LEU A 78 -7.33 -5.13 6.57
CA LEU A 78 -7.32 -3.74 6.14
C LEU A 78 -8.39 -3.39 5.10
N SER A 79 -9.00 -4.39 4.46
CA SER A 79 -9.88 -4.20 3.30
C SER A 79 -11.06 -3.27 3.57
N GLU A 80 -11.67 -3.37 4.75
CA GLU A 80 -12.80 -2.53 5.16
C GLU A 80 -12.35 -1.06 5.35
N GLY A 81 -11.23 -0.85 6.04
CA GLY A 81 -10.68 0.50 6.24
C GLY A 81 -10.27 1.16 4.93
N ILE A 82 -9.63 0.40 4.03
CA ILE A 82 -9.25 0.88 2.69
C ILE A 82 -10.49 1.23 1.87
N SER A 83 -11.49 0.34 1.87
CA SER A 83 -12.75 0.57 1.16
C SER A 83 -13.49 1.80 1.68
N SER A 84 -13.48 2.03 2.99
CA SER A 84 -14.10 3.20 3.62
C SER A 84 -13.42 4.51 3.19
N VAL A 85 -12.09 4.53 3.08
CA VAL A 85 -11.34 5.70 2.58
C VAL A 85 -11.69 6.00 1.12
N ILE A 86 -11.74 4.97 0.28
CA ILE A 86 -12.10 5.11 -1.15
C ILE A 86 -13.56 5.56 -1.29
N PHE A 87 -14.48 4.95 -0.54
CA PHE A 87 -15.88 5.32 -0.54
C PHE A 87 -16.07 6.79 -0.12
N ARG A 88 -15.42 7.22 0.96
CA ARG A 88 -15.48 8.62 1.40
C ARG A 88 -14.95 9.58 0.34
N ALA A 89 -13.84 9.27 -0.31
CA ALA A 89 -13.31 10.11 -1.37
C ALA A 89 -14.32 10.25 -2.53
N LYS A 90 -14.97 9.15 -2.90
CA LYS A 90 -16.01 9.11 -3.91
C LYS A 90 -17.23 9.98 -3.54
N GLU A 91 -17.77 9.84 -2.33
CA GLU A 91 -18.90 10.60 -1.83
C GLU A 91 -18.63 12.10 -1.73
N LYS A 92 -17.41 12.48 -1.40
CA LYS A 92 -16.99 13.88 -1.27
C LYS A 92 -16.46 14.50 -2.56
N ILE A 93 -16.44 13.74 -3.66
CA ILE A 93 -15.89 14.17 -4.96
C ILE A 93 -14.45 14.66 -4.80
N ILE A 94 -13.62 13.87 -4.11
CA ILE A 94 -12.23 14.18 -3.82
C ILE A 94 -11.31 13.27 -4.64
N ASP A 95 -10.31 13.86 -5.28
CA ASP A 95 -9.23 13.09 -5.93
C ASP A 95 -8.37 12.38 -4.88
N LEU A 96 -8.08 11.10 -5.11
CA LEU A 96 -7.36 10.26 -4.16
C LEU A 96 -6.21 9.50 -4.83
N ILE A 97 -5.02 9.59 -4.23
CA ILE A 97 -3.97 8.59 -4.40
C ILE A 97 -3.98 7.71 -3.15
N ILE A 98 -4.06 6.40 -3.34
CA ILE A 98 -3.85 5.43 -2.25
C ILE A 98 -2.70 4.49 -2.61
N GLU A 99 -1.74 4.34 -1.70
CA GLU A 99 -0.55 3.53 -1.95
C GLU A 99 -0.26 2.58 -0.78
N GLY A 100 0.32 1.43 -1.06
CA GLY A 100 0.78 0.51 -0.04
C GLY A 100 0.94 -0.92 -0.52
N VAL A 101 1.50 -1.74 0.38
CA VAL A 101 1.68 -3.18 0.14
C VAL A 101 0.39 -3.98 0.41
N HIS A 102 -0.52 -3.42 1.21
CA HIS A 102 -1.73 -4.11 1.67
C HIS A 102 -2.91 -3.94 0.71
N PHE A 103 -2.68 -4.27 -0.55
CA PHE A 103 -3.67 -4.08 -1.59
C PHE A 103 -3.67 -5.25 -2.57
N PHE A 104 -4.80 -5.94 -2.74
CA PHE A 104 -4.96 -6.77 -3.92
C PHE A 104 -5.23 -5.87 -5.12
N PRO A 105 -4.46 -5.99 -6.21
CA PRO A 105 -4.70 -5.21 -7.42
C PRO A 105 -5.94 -5.72 -8.16
N THR A 106 -7.12 -5.53 -7.57
CA THR A 106 -8.37 -6.00 -8.15
C THR A 106 -8.92 -4.99 -9.15
N LYS A 107 -9.42 -5.52 -10.27
CA LYS A 107 -10.11 -4.69 -11.26
C LYS A 107 -11.38 -4.03 -10.69
N LYS A 108 -11.96 -4.61 -9.62
CA LYS A 108 -13.23 -4.16 -9.05
C LYS A 108 -13.18 -2.69 -8.59
N ILE A 109 -12.20 -2.30 -7.79
CA ILE A 109 -12.08 -0.92 -7.29
C ILE A 109 -11.98 0.08 -8.44
N ILE A 110 -11.16 -0.25 -9.44
CA ILE A 110 -10.98 0.59 -10.63
C ILE A 110 -12.28 0.68 -11.44
N SER A 111 -12.98 -0.44 -11.61
CA SER A 111 -14.24 -0.51 -12.35
C SER A 111 -15.36 0.26 -11.63
N ASP A 112 -15.47 0.10 -10.32
CA ASP A 112 -16.49 0.76 -9.49
C ASP A 112 -16.30 2.29 -9.49
N TRP A 113 -15.05 2.76 -9.48
CA TRP A 113 -14.76 4.19 -9.59
C TRP A 113 -15.10 4.75 -10.97
N LYS A 114 -14.71 4.04 -12.03
CA LYS A 114 -15.05 4.41 -13.42
C LYS A 114 -16.55 4.38 -13.67
N GLY A 115 -17.25 3.40 -13.12
CA GLY A 115 -18.70 3.27 -13.21
C GLY A 115 -19.47 4.44 -12.59
N SER A 116 -18.85 5.18 -11.65
CA SER A 116 -19.40 6.43 -11.11
C SER A 116 -19.05 7.68 -11.94
N GLY A 117 -18.46 7.52 -13.13
CA GLY A 117 -18.07 8.62 -14.00
C GLY A 117 -16.67 9.20 -13.74
N GLY A 118 -15.92 8.65 -12.79
CA GLY A 118 -14.56 9.07 -12.48
C GLY A 118 -13.49 8.48 -13.41
N ILE A 119 -12.26 8.90 -13.22
CA ILE A 119 -11.06 8.33 -13.86
C ILE A 119 -10.29 7.54 -12.81
N ALA A 120 -9.91 6.31 -13.12
CA ALA A 120 -9.13 5.48 -12.21
C ALA A 120 -7.98 4.75 -12.91
N LEU A 121 -6.84 4.68 -12.22
CA LEU A 121 -5.64 3.96 -12.63
C LEU A 121 -5.14 3.09 -11.48
N GLY A 122 -4.83 1.82 -11.78
CA GLY A 122 -4.11 0.91 -10.88
C GLY A 122 -2.70 0.69 -11.40
N ILE A 123 -1.72 0.81 -10.51
CA ILE A 123 -0.30 0.63 -10.79
C ILE A 123 0.26 -0.42 -9.83
N VAL A 124 0.92 -1.44 -10.38
CA VAL A 124 1.71 -2.39 -9.60
C VAL A 124 3.18 -2.11 -9.88
N LEU A 125 3.93 -1.78 -8.83
CA LEU A 125 5.37 -1.57 -8.91
C LEU A 125 6.13 -2.82 -8.48
N TYR A 126 7.11 -3.19 -9.27
CA TYR A 126 8.07 -4.23 -8.91
C TYR A 126 9.49 -3.86 -9.34
N VAL A 127 10.48 -4.49 -8.76
CA VAL A 127 11.89 -4.34 -9.13
C VAL A 127 12.40 -5.71 -9.54
N GLU A 128 12.73 -5.88 -10.81
CA GLU A 128 13.15 -7.18 -11.35
C GLU A 128 14.51 -7.60 -10.80
N ASN A 129 15.48 -6.70 -10.81
CA ASN A 129 16.86 -6.97 -10.37
C ASN A 129 16.97 -6.94 -8.84
N LEU A 130 17.56 -8.02 -8.25
CA LEU A 130 17.72 -8.14 -6.80
C LEU A 130 18.65 -7.07 -6.21
N ASP A 131 19.79 -6.81 -6.86
CA ASP A 131 20.78 -5.85 -6.35
C ASP A 131 20.19 -4.43 -6.35
N SER A 132 19.46 -4.07 -7.40
CA SER A 132 18.74 -2.80 -7.46
C SER A 132 17.69 -2.67 -6.34
N HIS A 133 16.97 -3.75 -6.02
CA HIS A 133 16.00 -3.75 -4.92
C HIS A 133 16.67 -3.58 -3.56
N ILE A 134 17.79 -4.29 -3.33
CA ILE A 134 18.61 -4.15 -2.13
C ILE A 134 19.11 -2.71 -1.98
N GLU A 135 19.60 -2.10 -3.06
CA GLU A 135 20.07 -0.73 -3.05
C GLU A 135 18.94 0.26 -2.71
N MET A 136 17.76 0.11 -3.31
CA MET A 136 16.60 0.96 -3.04
C MET A 136 16.17 0.87 -1.57
N ILE A 137 16.10 -0.34 -0.99
CA ILE A 137 15.79 -0.54 0.43
C ILE A 137 16.87 0.10 1.30
N SER A 138 18.14 -0.14 1.01
CA SER A 138 19.27 0.38 1.79
C SER A 138 19.29 1.92 1.82
N ASN A 139 19.05 2.56 0.67
CA ASN A 139 19.02 4.02 0.57
C ASN A 139 17.83 4.62 1.34
N ARG A 140 16.66 3.98 1.27
CA ARG A 140 15.48 4.41 2.03
C ARG A 140 15.73 4.35 3.54
N GLU A 141 16.28 3.24 4.05
CA GLU A 141 16.46 3.02 5.48
C GLU A 141 17.59 3.89 6.06
N LYS A 142 18.63 4.20 5.29
CA LYS A 142 19.63 5.22 5.69
C LYS A 142 18.96 6.58 5.97
N HIS A 143 18.02 6.98 5.16
CA HIS A 143 17.28 8.24 5.34
C HIS A 143 16.34 8.19 6.56
N ASN A 144 15.75 7.04 6.83
CA ASN A 144 14.78 6.85 7.92
C ASN A 144 15.43 6.51 9.26
N GLY A 145 16.76 6.31 9.32
CA GLY A 145 17.49 5.92 10.55
C GLY A 145 17.12 4.54 11.08
N LYS A 146 16.52 3.67 10.25
CA LYS A 146 16.10 2.32 10.62
C LYS A 146 17.19 1.29 10.30
N LYS A 147 17.13 0.13 10.97
CA LYS A 147 18.07 -0.98 10.73
C LYS A 147 17.77 -1.65 9.40
N VAL A 148 18.62 -1.42 8.41
CA VAL A 148 18.56 -2.03 7.08
C VAL A 148 18.55 -3.56 7.14
N GLU A 149 19.30 -4.13 8.11
CA GLU A 149 19.50 -5.58 8.23
C GLU A 149 18.18 -6.36 8.37
N HIS A 150 17.16 -5.78 9.02
CA HIS A 150 15.85 -6.44 9.15
C HIS A 150 15.19 -6.68 7.78
N TYR A 151 15.32 -5.73 6.87
CA TYR A 151 14.80 -5.86 5.50
C TYR A 151 15.65 -6.79 4.65
N LEU A 152 16.99 -6.65 4.72
CA LEU A 152 17.89 -7.45 3.90
C LEU A 152 17.85 -8.95 4.25
N LYS A 153 17.72 -9.29 5.53
CA LYS A 153 17.51 -10.68 5.97
C LYS A 153 16.21 -11.31 5.45
N ASN A 154 15.25 -10.51 5.08
CA ASN A 154 13.95 -10.97 4.60
C ASN A 154 13.71 -10.62 3.13
N ILE A 155 14.75 -10.31 2.36
CA ILE A 155 14.61 -9.82 0.99
C ILE A 155 13.84 -10.79 0.09
N ASP A 156 14.10 -12.08 0.19
CA ASP A 156 13.39 -13.09 -0.59
C ASP A 156 11.90 -13.08 -0.27
N ARG A 157 11.51 -13.05 1.00
CA ARG A 157 10.12 -12.95 1.45
C ARG A 157 9.44 -11.66 1.01
N ILE A 158 10.18 -10.55 0.99
CA ILE A 158 9.71 -9.26 0.48
C ILE A 158 9.41 -9.38 -1.02
N ARG A 159 10.19 -10.15 -1.75
CA ARG A 159 10.03 -10.34 -3.19
C ARG A 159 8.95 -11.36 -3.56
N ASP A 160 8.57 -12.24 -2.62
CA ASP A 160 7.50 -13.24 -2.82
C ASP A 160 6.09 -12.61 -2.80
N ILE A 161 5.94 -11.46 -2.21
CA ILE A 161 4.67 -10.69 -2.12
C ILE A 161 4.68 -9.49 -3.07
#